data_b96ee761457e6f7b3cac7b28aea464bc
#
_entry.id   b96ee761457e6f7b3cac7b28aea464bc
#
_cell.length_a   1.000
_cell.length_b   1.000
_cell.length_c   1.000
_cell.angle_alpha   90.00
_cell.angle_beta   90.00
_cell.angle_gamma   90.00
#
_symmetry.space_group_name_H-M   'P 1'
#
loop_
_entity.id
_entity.type
_entity.pdbx_description
1 polymer ?
#
loop_
_entity_poly.entity_id
_entity_poly.type
_entity_poly.pdbx_seq_one_letter_code
_entity_poly.pdbx_strand_id
1 'polypeptide(L)'
;YAKHGKKYLATKTRRPSGVMRFAKKVTLHYQPLGVVGLITPWNGPVALAANPLAQALMAGNAVVHKPSEVTPFSAVLLQEICEKAGLPKDLYQVVQGDGATGAALLDAGVDKISFTGSVATGRKVGEACGRNLIPCTLELGGKDAMIVCADADLERAADGAVRGSFFNTGHYCCGTERVYVPDSIYEPFVDKVVEMTKPLTQAASGASDVGAVFWDKQMDIIEDHMRDAREKGAQVLVGGERNRSLSGYYFPPTVVTDVDHTMDLMRRETFGPIVAIQKVRDEDEALELANDSDYGLSGNVWTQDLEKGARIGAKMVTGSVSVNDIAVTYGVAEAPFGGVKESGVGQVNGEVGIRGYCHVHPVIVDTTKKAQGGYPYTEESADGLRKMVRTVFGNKFLRRLFV
;
A
#
# COMPACT_ATOMS: atom_id res chain seq x y z
N TYR A 1 -11.49 6.98 -10.70
CA TYR A 1 -12.83 6.90 -10.07
C TYR A 1 -13.91 7.60 -10.87
N ALA A 2 -13.67 8.75 -11.51
CA ALA A 2 -14.66 9.44 -12.33
C ALA A 2 -15.36 8.50 -13.34
N LYS A 3 -14.61 7.57 -13.97
CA LYS A 3 -15.14 6.61 -14.94
C LYS A 3 -15.82 5.40 -14.30
N HIS A 4 -15.30 4.89 -13.17
CA HIS A 4 -15.69 3.59 -12.63
C HIS A 4 -16.37 3.65 -11.24
N GLY A 5 -16.27 4.76 -10.52
CA GLY A 5 -16.77 4.90 -9.14
C GLY A 5 -18.26 4.57 -9.00
N LYS A 6 -19.08 5.08 -9.93
CA LYS A 6 -20.52 4.75 -9.96
C LYS A 6 -20.79 3.24 -10.08
N LYS A 7 -19.98 2.52 -10.88
CA LYS A 7 -20.08 1.05 -11.01
C LYS A 7 -19.61 0.34 -9.75
N TYR A 8 -18.53 0.82 -9.12
CA TYR A 8 -17.98 0.21 -7.90
C TYR A 8 -18.93 0.34 -6.71
N LEU A 9 -19.69 1.44 -6.63
CA LEU A 9 -20.64 1.73 -5.54
C LEU A 9 -22.09 1.35 -5.87
N ALA A 10 -22.35 0.80 -7.07
CA ALA A 10 -23.69 0.37 -7.43
C ALA A 10 -24.21 -0.71 -6.47
N THR A 11 -25.49 -0.60 -6.10
CA THR A 11 -26.20 -1.63 -5.32
C THR A 11 -26.03 -3.00 -5.97
N LYS A 12 -25.64 -4.00 -5.21
CA LYS A 12 -25.45 -5.38 -5.70
C LYS A 12 -26.55 -6.28 -5.14
N THR A 13 -27.24 -6.99 -6.03
CA THR A 13 -28.15 -8.06 -5.62
C THR A 13 -27.34 -9.34 -5.40
N ARG A 14 -27.58 -10.02 -4.29
CA ARG A 14 -27.02 -11.34 -3.96
C ARG A 14 -28.14 -12.34 -3.83
N ARG A 15 -27.95 -13.52 -4.39
CA ARG A 15 -28.87 -14.63 -4.22
C ARG A 15 -28.43 -15.44 -2.98
N PRO A 16 -29.29 -15.57 -1.95
CA PRO A 16 -28.96 -16.40 -0.79
C PRO A 16 -28.73 -17.85 -1.19
N SER A 17 -27.98 -18.59 -0.39
CA SER A 17 -27.81 -20.04 -0.53
C SER A 17 -28.92 -20.80 0.21
N GLY A 18 -29.03 -22.09 -0.05
CA GLY A 18 -29.93 -23.00 0.62
C GLY A 18 -31.42 -22.61 0.50
N VAL A 19 -32.18 -22.91 1.53
CA VAL A 19 -33.64 -22.63 1.56
C VAL A 19 -33.95 -21.13 1.46
N MET A 20 -33.06 -20.27 1.91
CA MET A 20 -33.28 -18.84 1.93
C MET A 20 -33.40 -18.23 0.52
N ARG A 21 -32.85 -18.89 -0.52
CA ARG A 21 -32.96 -18.44 -1.92
C ARG A 21 -34.38 -18.38 -2.46
N PHE A 22 -35.31 -19.14 -1.84
CA PHE A 22 -36.71 -19.19 -2.24
C PHE A 22 -37.58 -18.17 -1.48
N ALA A 23 -37.07 -17.65 -0.37
CA ALA A 23 -37.82 -16.81 0.55
C ALA A 23 -37.24 -15.41 0.71
N LYS A 24 -35.97 -15.18 0.35
CA LYS A 24 -35.26 -13.92 0.62
C LYS A 24 -34.62 -13.34 -0.62
N LYS A 25 -34.64 -12.02 -0.71
CA LYS A 25 -33.84 -11.22 -1.65
C LYS A 25 -32.88 -10.38 -0.82
N VAL A 26 -31.61 -10.38 -1.20
CA VAL A 26 -30.55 -9.59 -0.53
C VAL A 26 -30.04 -8.53 -1.49
N THR A 27 -30.02 -7.28 -1.04
CA THR A 27 -29.36 -6.18 -1.73
C THR A 27 -28.28 -5.59 -0.82
N LEU A 28 -27.11 -5.32 -1.39
CA LEU A 28 -25.99 -4.66 -0.70
C LEU A 28 -25.93 -3.21 -1.16
N HIS A 29 -26.05 -2.29 -0.22
CA HIS A 29 -25.90 -0.86 -0.43
C HIS A 29 -24.56 -0.41 0.15
N TYR A 30 -23.90 0.53 -0.51
CA TYR A 30 -22.68 1.16 -0.05
C TYR A 30 -23.02 2.57 0.42
N GLN A 31 -23.08 2.75 1.73
CA GLN A 31 -23.43 4.02 2.37
C GLN A 31 -22.15 4.75 2.79
N PRO A 32 -22.03 6.08 2.59
CA PRO A 32 -20.89 6.83 3.07
C PRO A 32 -20.74 6.69 4.58
N LEU A 33 -19.51 6.72 5.07
CA LEU A 33 -19.23 6.66 6.52
C LEU A 33 -19.57 7.97 7.21
N GLY A 34 -19.35 9.12 6.54
CA GLY A 34 -19.61 10.46 7.08
C GLY A 34 -18.42 11.39 6.85
N VAL A 35 -17.61 11.66 7.87
CA VAL A 35 -16.42 12.49 7.81
C VAL A 35 -15.16 11.64 7.86
N VAL A 36 -14.29 11.80 6.86
CA VAL A 36 -12.99 11.12 6.78
C VAL A 36 -11.87 12.06 7.21
N GLY A 37 -11.10 11.67 8.21
CA GLY A 37 -9.82 12.27 8.52
C GLY A 37 -8.74 11.72 7.60
N LEU A 38 -8.09 12.60 6.84
CA LEU A 38 -6.98 12.27 5.94
C LEU A 38 -5.68 12.85 6.49
N ILE A 39 -4.68 12.02 6.71
CA ILE A 39 -3.35 12.45 7.18
C ILE A 39 -2.31 11.94 6.18
N THR A 40 -1.60 12.86 5.52
CA THR A 40 -0.73 12.54 4.38
C THR A 40 0.71 12.96 4.59
N PRO A 41 1.68 12.24 4.00
CA PRO A 41 3.10 12.49 4.14
C PRO A 41 3.59 13.56 3.15
N TRP A 42 4.90 13.83 3.21
CA TRP A 42 5.58 14.87 2.45
C TRP A 42 6.19 14.38 1.11
N ASN A 43 6.42 13.09 0.95
CA ASN A 43 7.17 12.55 -0.20
C ASN A 43 6.40 12.56 -1.53
N GLY A 44 5.07 12.52 -1.47
CA GLY A 44 4.18 12.64 -2.64
C GLY A 44 2.95 13.48 -2.31
N PRO A 45 3.09 14.75 -1.90
CA PRO A 45 2.08 15.50 -1.16
C PRO A 45 0.78 15.72 -1.95
N VAL A 46 0.84 15.74 -3.28
CA VAL A 46 -0.36 15.85 -4.14
C VAL A 46 -0.93 14.48 -4.45
N ALA A 47 -0.12 13.54 -4.90
CA ALA A 47 -0.59 12.22 -5.33
C ALA A 47 -1.17 11.40 -4.17
N LEU A 48 -0.47 11.40 -3.01
CA LEU A 48 -0.90 10.67 -1.81
C LEU A 48 -2.08 11.33 -1.08
N ALA A 49 -2.39 12.60 -1.38
CA ALA A 49 -3.59 13.27 -0.93
C ALA A 49 -4.76 13.07 -1.90
N ALA A 50 -4.53 13.27 -3.21
CA ALA A 50 -5.59 13.27 -4.22
C ALA A 50 -6.27 11.90 -4.36
N ASN A 51 -5.53 10.80 -4.23
CA ASN A 51 -6.07 9.46 -4.37
C ASN A 51 -7.11 9.11 -3.27
N PRO A 52 -6.79 9.12 -1.96
CA PRO A 52 -7.78 8.86 -0.91
C PRO A 52 -8.87 9.95 -0.85
N LEU A 53 -8.56 11.21 -1.14
CA LEU A 53 -9.55 12.28 -1.26
C LEU A 53 -10.61 11.95 -2.33
N ALA A 54 -10.17 11.55 -3.53
CA ALA A 54 -11.09 11.18 -4.61
C ALA A 54 -11.97 9.98 -4.22
N GLN A 55 -11.41 8.99 -3.53
CA GLN A 55 -12.18 7.83 -3.03
C GLN A 55 -13.22 8.23 -2.01
N ALA A 56 -12.84 9.04 -1.02
CA ALA A 56 -13.72 9.51 0.04
C ALA A 56 -14.89 10.35 -0.51
N LEU A 57 -14.59 11.34 -1.35
CA LEU A 57 -15.59 12.22 -1.97
C LEU A 57 -16.53 11.45 -2.90
N MET A 58 -15.99 10.56 -3.75
CA MET A 58 -16.82 9.74 -4.66
C MET A 58 -17.71 8.75 -3.90
N ALA A 59 -17.30 8.31 -2.72
CA ALA A 59 -18.10 7.48 -1.82
C ALA A 59 -19.17 8.28 -1.06
N GLY A 60 -19.18 9.64 -1.18
CA GLY A 60 -20.17 10.52 -0.56
C GLY A 60 -19.79 11.05 0.82
N ASN A 61 -18.51 10.98 1.21
CA ASN A 61 -18.03 11.51 2.49
C ASN A 61 -17.53 12.95 2.36
N ALA A 62 -17.53 13.67 3.49
CA ALA A 62 -16.71 14.86 3.67
C ALA A 62 -15.30 14.50 4.13
N VAL A 63 -14.33 15.39 3.92
CA VAL A 63 -12.92 15.13 4.24
C VAL A 63 -12.31 16.29 5.01
N VAL A 64 -11.69 15.99 6.14
CA VAL A 64 -10.78 16.91 6.86
C VAL A 64 -9.36 16.39 6.65
N HIS A 65 -8.52 17.16 5.98
CA HIS A 65 -7.18 16.79 5.58
C HIS A 65 -6.12 17.54 6.38
N LYS A 66 -5.28 16.79 7.07
CA LYS A 66 -4.04 17.28 7.70
C LYS A 66 -2.85 16.84 6.84
N PRO A 67 -2.28 17.70 6.00
CA PRO A 67 -1.04 17.39 5.27
C PRO A 67 0.16 17.35 6.21
N SER A 68 1.30 16.86 5.72
CA SER A 68 2.56 17.00 6.43
C SER A 68 2.91 18.49 6.62
N GLU A 69 3.41 18.83 7.80
CA GLU A 69 3.95 20.16 8.14
C GLU A 69 5.15 20.53 7.26
N VAL A 70 5.76 19.57 6.62
CA VAL A 70 6.93 19.74 5.75
C VAL A 70 6.51 20.21 4.34
N THR A 71 5.28 19.85 3.89
CA THR A 71 4.73 20.25 2.58
C THR A 71 3.31 20.82 2.69
N PRO A 72 3.07 21.81 3.54
CA PRO A 72 1.73 22.24 3.92
C PRO A 72 0.93 22.87 2.77
N PHE A 73 1.60 23.63 1.89
CA PHE A 73 0.95 24.39 0.82
C PHE A 73 0.33 23.52 -0.28
N SER A 74 0.81 22.29 -0.47
CA SER A 74 0.26 21.38 -1.48
C SER A 74 -1.21 21.07 -1.25
N ALA A 75 -1.61 20.87 0.01
CA ALA A 75 -3.00 20.60 0.37
C ALA A 75 -3.89 21.86 0.24
N VAL A 76 -3.36 23.04 0.59
CA VAL A 76 -4.07 24.32 0.41
C VAL A 76 -4.37 24.54 -1.06
N LEU A 77 -3.37 24.36 -1.92
CA LEU A 77 -3.57 24.47 -3.37
C LEU A 77 -4.58 23.43 -3.89
N LEU A 78 -4.53 22.20 -3.38
CA LEU A 78 -5.50 21.16 -3.76
C LEU A 78 -6.93 21.52 -3.34
N GLN A 79 -7.12 22.11 -2.16
CA GLN A 79 -8.41 22.63 -1.71
C GLN A 79 -8.91 23.74 -2.65
N GLU A 80 -8.08 24.72 -2.97
CA GLU A 80 -8.44 25.80 -3.91
C GLU A 80 -8.84 25.25 -5.29
N ILE A 81 -8.12 24.25 -5.80
CA ILE A 81 -8.45 23.59 -7.08
C ILE A 81 -9.82 22.93 -7.00
N CYS A 82 -10.11 22.21 -5.92
CA CYS A 82 -11.40 21.56 -5.72
C CYS A 82 -12.55 22.60 -5.64
N GLU A 83 -12.36 23.69 -4.91
CA GLU A 83 -13.35 24.78 -4.82
C GLU A 83 -13.60 25.45 -6.18
N LYS A 84 -12.53 25.76 -6.92
CA LYS A 84 -12.61 26.31 -8.28
C LYS A 84 -13.27 25.35 -9.27
N ALA A 85 -13.15 24.05 -9.05
CA ALA A 85 -13.82 23.01 -9.83
C ALA A 85 -15.31 22.82 -9.45
N GLY A 86 -15.83 23.57 -8.46
CA GLY A 86 -17.23 23.54 -8.05
C GLY A 86 -17.55 22.55 -6.93
N LEU A 87 -16.53 22.00 -6.24
CA LEU A 87 -16.78 21.21 -5.04
C LEU A 87 -17.40 22.11 -3.95
N PRO A 88 -18.52 21.73 -3.31
CA PRO A 88 -19.08 22.49 -2.20
C PRO A 88 -18.05 22.73 -1.10
N LYS A 89 -18.01 23.97 -0.59
CA LYS A 89 -16.93 24.48 0.28
C LYS A 89 -16.65 23.62 1.53
N ASP A 90 -17.67 23.01 2.10
CA ASP A 90 -17.55 22.26 3.36
C ASP A 90 -17.23 20.77 3.19
N LEU A 91 -17.12 20.30 1.95
CA LEU A 91 -16.84 18.87 1.70
C LEU A 91 -15.35 18.50 1.74
N TYR A 92 -14.45 19.45 1.54
CA TYR A 92 -13.02 19.23 1.68
C TYR A 92 -12.39 20.41 2.41
N GLN A 93 -11.87 20.18 3.60
CA GLN A 93 -11.25 21.18 4.44
C GLN A 93 -9.84 20.77 4.82
N VAL A 94 -8.91 21.73 4.82
CA VAL A 94 -7.51 21.51 5.18
C VAL A 94 -7.22 22.16 6.54
N VAL A 95 -6.61 21.40 7.43
CA VAL A 95 -6.10 21.86 8.73
C VAL A 95 -4.58 21.70 8.75
N GLN A 96 -3.88 22.76 9.14
CA GLN A 96 -2.43 22.78 9.20
C GLN A 96 -1.93 22.48 10.61
N GLY A 97 -0.76 21.88 10.72
CA GLY A 97 -0.10 21.61 11.98
C GLY A 97 0.74 20.34 11.93
N ASP A 98 1.35 20.04 13.05
CA ASP A 98 2.24 18.92 13.30
C ASP A 98 1.49 17.65 13.79
N GLY A 99 2.18 16.79 14.51
CA GLY A 99 1.61 15.57 15.09
C GLY A 99 0.50 15.84 16.12
N ALA A 100 0.51 16.99 16.82
CA ALA A 100 -0.54 17.33 17.78
C ALA A 100 -1.86 17.62 17.07
N THR A 101 -1.83 18.28 15.92
CA THR A 101 -3.03 18.48 15.07
C THR A 101 -3.54 17.15 14.53
N GLY A 102 -2.63 16.22 14.15
CA GLY A 102 -3.03 14.86 13.76
C GLY A 102 -3.73 14.09 14.87
N ALA A 103 -3.25 14.18 16.10
CA ALA A 103 -3.88 13.59 17.27
C ALA A 103 -5.24 14.23 17.56
N ALA A 104 -5.35 15.56 17.50
CA ALA A 104 -6.62 16.26 17.68
C ALA A 104 -7.67 15.86 16.63
N LEU A 105 -7.27 15.62 15.38
CA LEU A 105 -8.16 15.12 14.34
C LEU A 105 -8.73 13.72 14.67
N LEU A 106 -7.91 12.84 15.27
CA LEU A 106 -8.35 11.53 15.74
C LEU A 106 -9.40 11.62 16.88
N ASP A 107 -9.26 12.64 17.73
CA ASP A 107 -10.16 12.87 18.87
C ASP A 107 -11.40 13.70 18.50
N ALA A 108 -11.41 14.32 17.30
CA ALA A 108 -12.51 15.18 16.84
C ALA A 108 -13.79 14.43 16.44
N GLY A 109 -13.79 13.09 16.46
CA GLY A 109 -14.97 12.29 16.16
C GLY A 109 -15.20 12.07 14.66
N VAL A 110 -14.14 11.93 13.86
CA VAL A 110 -14.25 11.50 12.46
C VAL A 110 -14.67 10.04 12.36
N ASP A 111 -15.35 9.69 11.27
CA ASP A 111 -15.91 8.35 11.06
C ASP A 111 -14.93 7.35 10.43
N LYS A 112 -13.81 7.82 9.88
CA LYS A 112 -12.72 7.02 9.33
C LYS A 112 -11.43 7.82 9.32
N ILE A 113 -10.31 7.12 9.48
CA ILE A 113 -8.97 7.67 9.21
C ILE A 113 -8.35 6.97 7.99
N SER A 114 -7.78 7.77 7.10
CA SER A 114 -6.82 7.35 6.08
C SER A 114 -5.48 8.00 6.37
N PHE A 115 -4.51 7.20 6.72
CA PHE A 115 -3.17 7.64 7.12
C PHE A 115 -2.12 7.05 6.19
N THR A 116 -1.20 7.89 5.72
CA THR A 116 0.03 7.46 5.05
C THR A 116 1.22 8.08 5.75
N GLY A 117 2.21 7.29 6.15
CA GLY A 117 3.39 7.76 6.86
C GLY A 117 4.23 6.64 7.46
N SER A 118 5.05 6.95 8.48
CA SER A 118 5.95 5.98 9.10
C SER A 118 5.21 4.92 9.93
N VAL A 119 5.79 3.73 10.05
CA VAL A 119 5.29 2.62 10.89
C VAL A 119 5.05 3.08 12.33
N ALA A 120 6.01 3.80 12.91
CA ALA A 120 5.91 4.27 14.31
C ALA A 120 4.70 5.19 14.54
N THR A 121 4.41 6.09 13.59
CA THR A 121 3.22 6.96 13.66
C THR A 121 1.95 6.18 13.34
N GLY A 122 2.00 5.27 12.35
CA GLY A 122 0.87 4.42 12.00
C GLY A 122 0.36 3.54 13.14
N ARG A 123 1.27 3.03 13.99
CA ARG A 123 0.90 2.30 15.20
C ARG A 123 0.10 3.17 16.19
N LYS A 124 0.53 4.43 16.40
CA LYS A 124 -0.19 5.39 17.27
C LYS A 124 -1.56 5.73 16.70
N VAL A 125 -1.65 5.93 15.39
CA VAL A 125 -2.93 6.19 14.71
C VAL A 125 -3.85 4.98 14.81
N GLY A 126 -3.33 3.76 14.55
CA GLY A 126 -4.09 2.52 14.69
C GLY A 126 -4.61 2.28 16.11
N GLU A 127 -3.77 2.56 17.12
CA GLU A 127 -4.18 2.49 18.54
C GLU A 127 -5.33 3.47 18.84
N ALA A 128 -5.23 4.72 18.42
CA ALA A 128 -6.29 5.71 18.62
C ALA A 128 -7.57 5.33 17.88
N CYS A 129 -7.49 4.83 16.65
CA CYS A 129 -8.63 4.32 15.90
C CYS A 129 -9.29 3.14 16.62
N GLY A 130 -8.49 2.21 17.15
CA GLY A 130 -8.99 1.06 17.93
C GLY A 130 -9.73 1.47 19.21
N ARG A 131 -9.20 2.45 19.95
CA ARG A 131 -9.88 2.99 21.15
C ARG A 131 -11.24 3.60 20.80
N ASN A 132 -11.35 4.28 19.69
CA ASN A 132 -12.55 4.99 19.26
C ASN A 132 -13.45 4.15 18.36
N LEU A 133 -13.06 2.90 18.03
CA LEU A 133 -13.76 2.00 17.09
C LEU A 133 -13.94 2.62 15.70
N ILE A 134 -12.98 3.42 15.26
CA ILE A 134 -12.99 4.07 13.96
C ILE A 134 -12.24 3.17 12.95
N PRO A 135 -12.84 2.84 11.80
CA PRO A 135 -12.12 2.12 10.74
C PRO A 135 -10.97 2.96 10.21
N CYS A 136 -9.82 2.33 9.96
CA CYS A 136 -8.68 3.01 9.39
C CYS A 136 -8.11 2.28 8.16
N THR A 137 -7.45 3.06 7.31
CA THR A 137 -6.51 2.56 6.29
C THR A 137 -5.16 3.14 6.64
N LEU A 138 -4.17 2.29 6.81
CA LEU A 138 -2.80 2.66 7.19
C LEU A 138 -1.86 2.21 6.06
N GLU A 139 -1.32 3.17 5.32
CA GLU A 139 -0.29 2.95 4.30
C GLU A 139 1.04 3.38 4.92
N LEU A 140 1.91 2.42 5.18
CA LEU A 140 3.12 2.66 5.97
C LEU A 140 4.39 2.42 5.15
N GLY A 141 5.53 2.35 5.81
CA GLY A 141 6.82 2.14 5.17
C GLY A 141 6.95 0.80 4.46
N GLY A 142 7.96 0.68 3.62
CA GLY A 142 8.33 -0.53 2.91
C GLY A 142 9.83 -0.84 3.04
N LYS A 143 10.21 -2.04 2.64
CA LYS A 143 11.59 -2.47 2.38
C LYS A 143 11.58 -3.36 1.15
N ASP A 144 11.13 -2.78 0.06
CA ASP A 144 10.71 -3.53 -1.11
C ASP A 144 11.88 -4.26 -1.78
N ALA A 145 11.61 -5.51 -2.11
CA ALA A 145 12.57 -6.43 -2.69
C ALA A 145 12.42 -6.51 -4.21
N MET A 146 13.55 -6.49 -4.90
CA MET A 146 13.69 -6.80 -6.32
C MET A 146 14.38 -8.16 -6.45
N ILE A 147 13.73 -9.10 -7.12
CA ILE A 147 14.31 -10.41 -7.47
C ILE A 147 14.69 -10.38 -8.95
N VAL A 148 15.97 -10.54 -9.25
CA VAL A 148 16.48 -10.66 -10.61
C VAL A 148 16.70 -12.14 -10.91
N CYS A 149 15.96 -12.71 -11.85
CA CYS A 149 16.14 -14.12 -12.24
C CYS A 149 17.36 -14.27 -13.18
N ALA A 150 17.94 -15.46 -13.22
CA ALA A 150 19.10 -15.76 -14.05
C ALA A 150 18.88 -15.53 -15.54
N ASP A 151 17.62 -15.61 -16.01
CA ASP A 151 17.22 -15.36 -17.39
C ASP A 151 16.76 -13.91 -17.65
N ALA A 152 16.93 -12.98 -16.71
CA ALA A 152 16.50 -11.61 -16.88
C ALA A 152 17.26 -10.88 -18.00
N ASP A 153 16.59 -9.94 -18.66
CA ASP A 153 17.28 -8.91 -19.45
C ASP A 153 18.03 -7.98 -18.51
N LEU A 154 19.35 -8.13 -18.45
CA LEU A 154 20.20 -7.44 -17.47
C LEU A 154 20.20 -5.91 -17.65
N GLU A 155 20.13 -5.42 -18.89
CA GLU A 155 20.05 -3.99 -19.16
C GLU A 155 18.78 -3.38 -18.58
N ARG A 156 17.67 -4.01 -18.87
CA ARG A 156 16.36 -3.60 -18.39
C ARG A 156 16.21 -3.76 -16.87
N ALA A 157 16.76 -4.84 -16.31
CA ALA A 157 16.71 -5.06 -14.87
C ALA A 157 17.61 -4.05 -14.11
N ALA A 158 18.79 -3.74 -14.63
CA ALA A 158 19.69 -2.71 -14.05
C ALA A 158 19.05 -1.31 -14.09
N ASP A 159 18.45 -0.91 -15.24
CA ASP A 159 17.65 0.33 -15.33
C ASP A 159 16.53 0.34 -14.29
N GLY A 160 15.83 -0.80 -14.13
CA GLY A 160 14.81 -0.97 -13.10
C GLY A 160 15.33 -0.76 -11.68
N ALA A 161 16.50 -1.32 -11.34
CA ALA A 161 17.13 -1.15 -10.03
C ALA A 161 17.49 0.33 -9.78
N VAL A 162 18.14 0.97 -10.75
CA VAL A 162 18.55 2.39 -10.69
C VAL A 162 17.33 3.30 -10.53
N ARG A 163 16.33 3.16 -11.39
CA ARG A 163 15.10 3.97 -11.31
C ARG A 163 14.31 3.68 -10.05
N GLY A 164 14.17 2.41 -9.67
CA GLY A 164 13.43 2.00 -8.48
C GLY A 164 14.02 2.52 -7.18
N SER A 165 15.36 2.64 -7.11
CA SER A 165 16.05 3.10 -5.90
C SER A 165 16.27 4.61 -5.86
N PHE A 166 16.34 5.31 -7.01
CA PHE A 166 16.70 6.73 -7.02
C PHE A 166 15.56 7.67 -7.41
N PHE A 167 14.43 7.14 -7.89
CA PHE A 167 13.23 7.94 -8.15
C PHE A 167 12.85 8.75 -6.92
N ASN A 168 12.59 10.05 -7.12
CA ASN A 168 12.28 10.99 -6.04
C ASN A 168 13.31 10.98 -4.90
N THR A 169 14.60 10.81 -5.22
CA THR A 169 15.70 10.71 -4.25
C THR A 169 15.55 9.50 -3.29
N GLY A 170 14.91 8.43 -3.74
CA GLY A 170 14.58 7.27 -2.91
C GLY A 170 13.44 7.49 -1.91
N HIS A 171 12.79 8.66 -1.93
CA HIS A 171 11.66 8.97 -1.06
C HIS A 171 10.34 8.38 -1.59
N TYR A 172 10.33 7.08 -1.76
CA TYR A 172 9.19 6.37 -2.35
C TYR A 172 8.90 5.09 -1.57
N CYS A 173 7.73 4.98 -0.98
CA CYS A 173 7.38 3.88 -0.06
C CYS A 173 7.46 2.48 -0.69
N CYS A 174 7.18 2.36 -2.00
CA CYS A 174 7.37 1.15 -2.78
C CYS A 174 8.58 1.24 -3.74
N GLY A 175 9.62 2.00 -3.34
CA GLY A 175 10.94 2.02 -4.00
C GLY A 175 11.71 0.73 -3.77
N THR A 176 12.59 0.39 -4.71
CA THR A 176 13.47 -0.78 -4.56
C THR A 176 14.58 -0.46 -3.55
N GLU A 177 14.58 -1.12 -2.40
CA GLU A 177 15.59 -0.93 -1.37
C GLU A 177 16.50 -2.14 -1.16
N ARG A 178 16.11 -3.33 -1.68
CA ARG A 178 16.88 -4.58 -1.62
C ARG A 178 16.83 -5.28 -2.96
N VAL A 179 17.98 -5.58 -3.53
CA VAL A 179 18.09 -6.29 -4.80
C VAL A 179 18.80 -7.63 -4.59
N TYR A 180 18.18 -8.72 -5.02
CA TYR A 180 18.70 -10.08 -4.90
C TYR A 180 19.04 -10.62 -6.29
N VAL A 181 20.31 -10.99 -6.50
CA VAL A 181 20.86 -11.36 -7.80
C VAL A 181 21.58 -12.71 -7.70
N PRO A 182 21.22 -13.72 -8.50
CA PRO A 182 21.92 -15.00 -8.55
C PRO A 182 23.40 -14.84 -8.93
N ASP A 183 24.26 -15.66 -8.32
CA ASP A 183 25.72 -15.63 -8.54
C ASP A 183 26.11 -15.68 -10.01
N SER A 184 25.37 -16.46 -10.82
CA SER A 184 25.64 -16.62 -12.25
C SER A 184 25.58 -15.34 -13.09
N ILE A 185 24.86 -14.32 -12.61
CA ILE A 185 24.67 -13.04 -13.33
C ILE A 185 25.06 -11.83 -12.45
N TYR A 186 25.61 -12.06 -11.26
CA TYR A 186 25.83 -11.02 -10.26
C TYR A 186 26.77 -9.92 -10.75
N GLU A 187 28.01 -10.30 -11.15
CA GLU A 187 28.99 -9.32 -11.56
C GLU A 187 28.54 -8.48 -12.77
N PRO A 188 28.05 -9.09 -13.89
CA PRO A 188 27.58 -8.28 -15.02
C PRO A 188 26.37 -7.41 -14.69
N PHE A 189 25.50 -7.81 -13.74
CA PHE A 189 24.40 -6.98 -13.29
C PHE A 189 24.89 -5.78 -12.47
N VAL A 190 25.80 -6.01 -11.49
CA VAL A 190 26.39 -4.95 -10.66
C VAL A 190 27.13 -3.93 -11.53
N ASP A 191 27.93 -4.40 -12.50
CA ASP A 191 28.65 -3.52 -13.42
C ASP A 191 27.70 -2.57 -14.16
N LYS A 192 26.58 -3.09 -14.67
CA LYS A 192 25.57 -2.27 -15.35
C LYS A 192 24.91 -1.24 -14.40
N VAL A 193 24.55 -1.63 -13.18
CA VAL A 193 23.99 -0.70 -12.20
C VAL A 193 24.98 0.41 -11.87
N VAL A 194 26.27 0.08 -11.71
CA VAL A 194 27.34 1.05 -11.47
C VAL A 194 27.54 1.98 -12.68
N GLU A 195 27.57 1.43 -13.90
CA GLU A 195 27.69 2.20 -15.14
C GLU A 195 26.54 3.21 -15.29
N MET A 196 25.29 2.79 -15.04
CA MET A 196 24.11 3.64 -15.11
C MET A 196 24.03 4.67 -13.98
N THR A 197 24.61 4.37 -12.82
CA THR A 197 24.57 5.26 -11.64
C THR A 197 25.61 6.38 -11.70
N LYS A 198 26.84 6.09 -12.17
CA LYS A 198 27.96 7.05 -12.19
C LYS A 198 27.67 8.39 -12.90
N PRO A 199 26.95 8.44 -14.04
CA PRO A 199 26.68 9.70 -14.73
C PRO A 199 25.55 10.53 -14.09
N LEU A 200 24.81 10.00 -13.10
CA LEU A 200 23.70 10.73 -12.49
C LEU A 200 24.17 11.97 -11.74
N THR A 201 23.48 13.06 -11.96
CA THR A 201 23.87 14.39 -11.51
C THR A 201 23.05 14.89 -10.34
N GLN A 202 23.68 15.75 -9.52
CA GLN A 202 23.00 16.54 -8.48
C GLN A 202 23.31 18.02 -8.67
N ALA A 203 22.30 18.88 -8.49
CA ALA A 203 22.47 20.32 -8.53
C ALA A 203 21.53 21.02 -7.57
N ALA A 204 21.95 22.16 -7.02
CA ALA A 204 21.12 22.98 -6.13
C ALA A 204 20.03 23.76 -6.90
N SER A 205 20.17 23.91 -8.21
CA SER A 205 19.20 24.56 -9.10
C SER A 205 19.35 24.03 -10.53
N GLY A 206 18.28 24.11 -11.29
CA GLY A 206 18.24 23.62 -12.66
C GLY A 206 17.91 22.13 -12.74
N ALA A 207 18.19 21.53 -13.90
CA ALA A 207 17.95 20.11 -14.12
C ALA A 207 19.01 19.26 -13.40
N SER A 208 18.58 18.27 -12.67
CA SER A 208 19.43 17.23 -12.06
C SER A 208 18.65 15.94 -11.96
N ASP A 209 19.35 14.82 -11.92
CA ASP A 209 18.73 13.49 -11.90
C ASP A 209 18.23 13.12 -10.50
N VAL A 210 19.01 13.46 -9.47
CA VAL A 210 18.68 13.18 -8.06
C VAL A 210 18.75 14.47 -7.25
N GLY A 211 17.64 14.81 -6.59
CA GLY A 211 17.48 16.02 -5.80
C GLY A 211 18.09 15.94 -4.41
N ALA A 212 17.71 16.90 -3.56
CA ALA A 212 18.08 16.91 -2.16
C ALA A 212 17.23 15.88 -1.37
N VAL A 213 17.83 15.32 -0.32
CA VAL A 213 17.08 14.67 0.77
C VAL A 213 16.22 15.74 1.45
N PHE A 214 14.98 15.41 1.75
CA PHE A 214 13.98 16.43 2.04
C PHE A 214 14.19 17.16 3.38
N TRP A 215 14.68 16.47 4.41
CA TRP A 215 14.94 17.09 5.73
C TRP A 215 16.11 16.43 6.46
N ASP A 216 16.58 17.07 7.54
CA ASP A 216 17.74 16.64 8.33
C ASP A 216 17.58 15.25 8.95
N LYS A 217 16.45 14.98 9.58
CA LYS A 217 16.19 13.65 10.20
C LYS A 217 16.28 12.49 9.21
N GLN A 218 15.90 12.73 7.94
CA GLN A 218 16.04 11.69 6.91
C GLN A 218 17.50 11.52 6.51
N MET A 219 18.27 12.58 6.48
CA MET A 219 19.71 12.49 6.25
C MET A 219 20.40 11.68 7.35
N ASP A 220 20.05 11.90 8.62
CA ASP A 220 20.60 11.17 9.76
C ASP A 220 20.35 9.66 9.62
N ILE A 221 19.15 9.25 9.23
CA ILE A 221 18.80 7.84 8.98
C ILE A 221 19.68 7.24 7.88
N ILE A 222 19.85 7.96 6.76
CA ILE A 222 20.67 7.50 5.64
C ILE A 222 22.13 7.33 6.08
N GLU A 223 22.70 8.33 6.77
CA GLU A 223 24.08 8.29 7.26
C GLU A 223 24.29 7.18 8.29
N ASP A 224 23.32 6.93 9.19
CA ASP A 224 23.37 5.85 10.19
C ASP A 224 23.34 4.47 9.53
N HIS A 225 22.44 4.23 8.57
CA HIS A 225 22.39 2.96 7.85
C HIS A 225 23.66 2.70 7.02
N MET A 226 24.22 3.74 6.40
CA MET A 226 25.48 3.59 5.67
C MET A 226 26.68 3.33 6.57
N ARG A 227 26.69 3.91 7.78
CA ARG A 227 27.72 3.64 8.78
C ARG A 227 27.64 2.18 9.25
N ASP A 228 26.45 1.72 9.65
CA ASP A 228 26.22 0.33 10.06
C ASP A 228 26.65 -0.67 8.97
N ALA A 229 26.27 -0.43 7.71
CA ALA A 229 26.62 -1.30 6.60
C ALA A 229 28.14 -1.38 6.39
N ARG A 230 28.85 -0.25 6.43
CA ARG A 230 30.34 -0.23 6.34
C ARG A 230 31.03 -0.95 7.48
N GLU A 231 30.58 -0.73 8.71
CA GLU A 231 31.11 -1.40 9.90
C GLU A 231 30.94 -2.92 9.83
N LYS A 232 29.91 -3.39 9.12
CA LYS A 232 29.61 -4.82 8.90
C LYS A 232 30.21 -5.37 7.60
N GLY A 233 31.00 -4.58 6.87
CA GLY A 233 31.78 -5.04 5.74
C GLY A 233 31.21 -4.79 4.35
N ALA A 234 30.09 -4.06 4.24
CA ALA A 234 29.52 -3.70 2.95
C ALA A 234 30.50 -2.84 2.11
N GLN A 235 30.50 -3.07 0.80
CA GLN A 235 31.31 -2.32 -0.14
C GLN A 235 30.47 -1.23 -0.84
N VAL A 236 30.99 -0.01 -0.87
CA VAL A 236 30.36 1.12 -1.57
C VAL A 236 31.06 1.31 -2.92
N LEU A 237 30.37 1.08 -4.01
CA LEU A 237 30.91 1.16 -5.36
C LEU A 237 30.73 2.55 -6.00
N VAL A 238 29.65 3.26 -5.61
CA VAL A 238 29.33 4.62 -6.07
C VAL A 238 28.71 5.38 -4.89
N GLY A 239 29.01 6.67 -4.74
CA GLY A 239 28.41 7.55 -3.74
C GLY A 239 28.81 7.23 -2.30
N GLY A 240 27.82 7.11 -1.41
CA GLY A 240 27.98 6.63 -0.05
C GLY A 240 28.28 7.68 1.00
N GLU A 241 28.46 8.95 0.64
CA GLU A 241 28.71 10.04 1.57
C GLU A 241 27.94 11.30 1.18
N ARG A 242 27.52 12.05 2.16
CA ARG A 242 26.83 13.34 1.95
C ARG A 242 27.62 14.25 1.03
N ASN A 243 26.98 14.80 0.01
CA ASN A 243 27.56 15.76 -0.90
C ASN A 243 27.63 17.16 -0.25
N ARG A 244 28.78 17.47 0.36
CA ARG A 244 29.01 18.74 1.06
C ARG A 244 29.41 19.89 0.12
N SER A 245 29.57 19.64 -1.18
CA SER A 245 29.83 20.69 -2.17
C SER A 245 28.56 21.48 -2.53
N LEU A 246 27.39 20.93 -2.26
CA LEU A 246 26.10 21.60 -2.45
C LEU A 246 25.54 22.07 -1.11
N SER A 247 24.94 23.27 -1.10
CA SER A 247 24.24 23.79 0.08
C SER A 247 22.91 23.06 0.22
N GLY A 248 22.69 22.34 1.34
CA GLY A 248 21.49 21.56 1.66
C GLY A 248 21.79 20.11 2.04
N TYR A 249 20.76 19.27 1.95
CA TYR A 249 20.81 17.88 2.36
C TYR A 249 20.96 16.97 1.13
N TYR A 250 22.13 16.97 0.48
CA TYR A 250 22.38 16.17 -0.71
C TYR A 250 23.11 14.88 -0.35
N PHE A 251 22.52 13.75 -0.70
CA PHE A 251 23.15 12.43 -0.66
C PHE A 251 23.17 11.87 -2.09
N PRO A 252 24.35 11.52 -2.65
CA PRO A 252 24.44 11.08 -4.03
C PRO A 252 23.80 9.69 -4.24
N PRO A 253 23.40 9.38 -5.48
CA PRO A 253 23.06 8.02 -5.85
C PRO A 253 24.15 7.05 -5.42
N THR A 254 23.76 6.03 -4.65
CA THR A 254 24.70 5.16 -3.96
C THR A 254 24.45 3.70 -4.30
N VAL A 255 25.49 2.99 -4.69
CA VAL A 255 25.48 1.54 -4.95
C VAL A 255 26.29 0.83 -3.88
N VAL A 256 25.66 -0.14 -3.20
CA VAL A 256 26.26 -0.91 -2.10
C VAL A 256 26.14 -2.40 -2.40
N THR A 257 27.25 -3.13 -2.22
CA THR A 257 27.36 -4.59 -2.39
C THR A 257 27.90 -5.23 -1.12
N ASP A 258 28.03 -6.55 -1.10
CA ASP A 258 28.45 -7.35 0.05
C ASP A 258 27.58 -7.04 1.29
N VAL A 259 26.29 -6.92 1.06
CA VAL A 259 25.28 -6.67 2.08
C VAL A 259 24.58 -7.97 2.49
N ASP A 260 24.13 -8.02 3.74
CA ASP A 260 23.33 -9.12 4.27
C ASP A 260 22.27 -8.62 5.29
N HIS A 261 21.40 -9.52 5.74
CA HIS A 261 20.32 -9.21 6.67
C HIS A 261 20.75 -8.91 8.12
N THR A 262 22.04 -8.86 8.42
CA THR A 262 22.54 -8.33 9.71
C THR A 262 22.63 -6.80 9.70
N MET A 263 22.58 -6.19 8.51
CA MET A 263 22.75 -4.76 8.29
C MET A 263 21.41 -4.03 8.35
N ASP A 264 21.39 -2.87 8.99
CA ASP A 264 20.18 -2.00 9.02
C ASP A 264 19.75 -1.62 7.61
N LEU A 265 20.70 -1.43 6.69
CA LEU A 265 20.46 -1.16 5.27
C LEU A 265 19.63 -2.26 4.57
N MET A 266 19.59 -3.47 5.09
CA MET A 266 18.81 -4.59 4.53
C MET A 266 17.54 -4.89 5.33
N ARG A 267 17.41 -4.35 6.54
CA ARG A 267 16.31 -4.65 7.47
C ARG A 267 15.33 -3.50 7.65
N ARG A 268 15.82 -2.25 7.68
CA ARG A 268 15.02 -1.05 7.97
C ARG A 268 14.82 -0.20 6.73
N GLU A 269 13.68 0.46 6.63
CA GLU A 269 13.41 1.43 5.59
C GLU A 269 14.44 2.56 5.62
N THR A 270 15.19 2.72 4.53
CA THR A 270 16.22 3.77 4.41
C THR A 270 15.63 5.07 3.86
N PHE A 271 14.69 4.95 2.93
CA PHE A 271 14.02 6.08 2.30
C PHE A 271 15.00 7.14 1.78
N GLY A 272 15.99 6.69 1.05
CA GLY A 272 17.07 7.48 0.48
C GLY A 272 17.63 6.89 -0.81
N PRO A 273 18.49 7.60 -1.55
CA PRO A 273 18.95 7.19 -2.88
C PRO A 273 20.06 6.12 -2.79
N ILE A 274 19.71 4.94 -2.29
CA ILE A 274 20.62 3.82 -2.10
C ILE A 274 20.03 2.56 -2.74
N VAL A 275 20.81 1.88 -3.57
CA VAL A 275 20.54 0.51 -4.04
C VAL A 275 21.50 -0.45 -3.34
N ALA A 276 20.95 -1.39 -2.56
CA ALA A 276 21.70 -2.44 -1.89
C ALA A 276 21.52 -3.77 -2.64
N ILE A 277 22.62 -4.37 -3.12
CA ILE A 277 22.60 -5.54 -3.98
C ILE A 277 23.24 -6.72 -3.24
N GLN A 278 22.44 -7.74 -2.96
CA GLN A 278 22.88 -8.97 -2.31
C GLN A 278 22.99 -10.10 -3.35
N LYS A 279 24.13 -10.79 -3.32
CA LYS A 279 24.36 -12.02 -4.08
C LYS A 279 23.59 -13.16 -3.45
N VAL A 280 22.94 -13.99 -4.26
CA VAL A 280 22.22 -15.21 -3.83
C VAL A 280 22.59 -16.39 -4.73
N ARG A 281 22.30 -17.60 -4.29
CA ARG A 281 22.55 -18.82 -5.08
C ARG A 281 21.61 -18.93 -6.29
N ASP A 282 20.33 -18.68 -6.04
CA ASP A 282 19.24 -18.88 -6.99
C ASP A 282 17.99 -18.03 -6.61
N GLU A 283 16.94 -18.15 -7.40
CA GLU A 283 15.70 -17.43 -7.21
C GLU A 283 14.90 -17.90 -5.97
N ASP A 284 15.11 -19.13 -5.51
CA ASP A 284 14.42 -19.65 -4.33
C ASP A 284 15.00 -18.99 -3.06
N GLU A 285 16.33 -18.85 -2.96
CA GLU A 285 16.97 -18.08 -1.89
C GLU A 285 16.60 -16.59 -1.98
N ALA A 286 16.57 -16.01 -3.18
CA ALA A 286 16.10 -14.64 -3.38
C ALA A 286 14.69 -14.42 -2.83
N LEU A 287 13.77 -15.35 -3.08
CA LEU A 287 12.41 -15.31 -2.58
C LEU A 287 12.34 -15.48 -1.06
N GLU A 288 13.13 -16.38 -0.48
CA GLU A 288 13.23 -16.57 0.96
C GLU A 288 13.68 -15.26 1.65
N LEU A 289 14.78 -14.67 1.18
CA LEU A 289 15.30 -13.41 1.70
C LEU A 289 14.36 -12.22 1.44
N ALA A 290 13.70 -12.17 0.29
CA ALA A 290 12.69 -11.13 0.02
C ALA A 290 11.56 -11.17 1.05
N ASN A 291 11.13 -12.37 1.46
CA ASN A 291 10.08 -12.59 2.44
C ASN A 291 10.55 -12.45 3.90
N ASP A 292 11.87 -12.57 4.17
CA ASP A 292 12.46 -12.33 5.48
C ASP A 292 12.58 -10.82 5.76
N SER A 293 11.45 -10.20 6.04
CA SER A 293 11.32 -8.77 6.35
C SER A 293 10.09 -8.55 7.21
N ASP A 294 10.17 -7.56 8.08
CA ASP A 294 9.02 -7.08 8.88
C ASP A 294 8.04 -6.29 7.99
N TYR A 295 8.49 -5.83 6.84
CA TYR A 295 7.71 -5.08 5.86
C TYR A 295 7.10 -6.00 4.78
N GLY A 296 6.13 -5.48 4.07
CA GLY A 296 5.51 -6.14 2.93
C GLY A 296 4.60 -5.20 2.14
N LEU A 297 5.16 -4.10 1.60
CA LEU A 297 4.37 -3.14 0.82
C LEU A 297 4.27 -3.58 -0.64
N SER A 298 5.38 -3.63 -1.33
CA SER A 298 5.47 -4.02 -2.73
C SER A 298 6.73 -4.85 -2.98
N GLY A 299 6.90 -5.30 -4.21
CA GLY A 299 8.10 -5.98 -4.70
C GLY A 299 8.07 -6.11 -6.21
N ASN A 300 9.19 -6.55 -6.78
CA ASN A 300 9.24 -6.76 -8.22
C ASN A 300 10.13 -7.97 -8.58
N VAL A 301 9.82 -8.60 -9.72
CA VAL A 301 10.52 -9.77 -10.26
C VAL A 301 10.91 -9.50 -11.71
N TRP A 302 12.17 -9.75 -12.05
CA TRP A 302 12.71 -9.52 -13.39
C TRP A 302 13.11 -10.84 -14.03
N THR A 303 12.52 -11.16 -15.19
CA THR A 303 12.72 -12.42 -15.91
C THR A 303 12.19 -12.30 -17.34
N GLN A 304 12.71 -13.09 -18.27
CA GLN A 304 12.13 -13.21 -19.62
C GLN A 304 10.92 -14.18 -19.64
N ASP A 305 10.80 -15.08 -18.67
CA ASP A 305 9.64 -15.98 -18.50
C ASP A 305 8.58 -15.30 -17.61
N LEU A 306 7.56 -14.70 -18.24
CA LEU A 306 6.48 -13.99 -17.54
C LEU A 306 5.66 -14.90 -16.61
N GLU A 307 5.50 -16.18 -16.94
CA GLU A 307 4.81 -17.14 -16.08
C GLU A 307 5.65 -17.46 -14.84
N LYS A 308 6.97 -17.63 -15.00
CA LYS A 308 7.91 -17.76 -13.88
C LYS A 308 7.83 -16.55 -12.98
N GLY A 309 7.89 -15.33 -13.56
CA GLY A 309 7.79 -14.08 -12.82
C GLY A 309 6.48 -13.99 -12.02
N ALA A 310 5.34 -14.32 -12.63
CA ALA A 310 4.05 -14.34 -11.95
C ALA A 310 3.99 -15.40 -10.84
N ARG A 311 4.58 -16.58 -11.02
CA ARG A 311 4.65 -17.62 -9.98
C ARG A 311 5.50 -17.21 -8.78
N ILE A 312 6.65 -16.55 -9.02
CA ILE A 312 7.50 -16.03 -7.93
C ILE A 312 6.77 -14.89 -7.23
N GLY A 313 6.23 -13.93 -7.99
CA GLY A 313 5.49 -12.79 -7.44
C GLY A 313 4.31 -13.22 -6.56
N ALA A 314 3.57 -14.26 -6.95
CA ALA A 314 2.47 -14.80 -6.15
C ALA A 314 2.91 -15.42 -4.79
N LYS A 315 4.20 -15.73 -4.63
CA LYS A 315 4.78 -16.26 -3.38
C LYS A 315 5.43 -15.18 -2.52
N MET A 316 5.62 -13.98 -3.04
CA MET A 316 6.10 -12.85 -2.25
C MET A 316 5.04 -12.42 -1.24
N VAL A 317 5.44 -12.25 0.01
CA VAL A 317 4.55 -11.84 1.11
C VAL A 317 4.51 -10.31 1.17
N THR A 318 3.86 -9.72 0.18
CA THR A 318 3.71 -8.26 0.01
C THR A 318 2.29 -7.93 -0.43
N GLY A 319 1.90 -6.67 -0.33
CA GLY A 319 0.59 -6.19 -0.78
C GLY A 319 0.42 -6.20 -2.29
N SER A 320 1.51 -6.03 -3.04
CA SER A 320 1.52 -6.05 -4.51
C SER A 320 2.88 -6.42 -5.07
N VAL A 321 2.89 -6.95 -6.30
CA VAL A 321 4.12 -7.30 -7.02
C VAL A 321 3.97 -6.90 -8.48
N SER A 322 5.04 -6.35 -9.07
CA SER A 322 5.16 -6.14 -10.51
C SER A 322 6.16 -7.12 -11.13
N VAL A 323 5.95 -7.48 -12.39
CA VAL A 323 6.89 -8.29 -13.17
C VAL A 323 7.46 -7.42 -14.29
N ASN A 324 8.80 -7.32 -14.35
CA ASN A 324 9.53 -6.50 -15.30
C ASN A 324 9.14 -5.00 -15.27
N ASP A 325 8.74 -4.51 -14.11
CA ASP A 325 8.44 -3.09 -13.87
C ASP A 325 8.72 -2.74 -12.40
N ILE A 326 8.83 -1.43 -12.12
CA ILE A 326 9.06 -0.90 -10.78
C ILE A 326 8.04 0.20 -10.47
N ALA A 327 7.72 0.37 -9.19
CA ALA A 327 6.97 1.52 -8.69
C ALA A 327 5.57 1.74 -9.33
N VAL A 328 5.14 0.85 -10.22
CA VAL A 328 3.88 0.97 -10.97
C VAL A 328 2.68 0.57 -10.13
N THR A 329 2.87 -0.20 -9.07
CA THR A 329 1.81 -0.83 -8.29
C THR A 329 0.81 0.18 -7.69
N TYR A 330 1.28 1.32 -7.19
CA TYR A 330 0.42 2.42 -6.74
C TYR A 330 -0.28 3.15 -7.90
N GLY A 331 0.35 3.21 -9.06
CA GLY A 331 -0.15 3.93 -10.23
C GLY A 331 -1.25 3.21 -11.01
N VAL A 332 -1.43 1.89 -10.81
CA VAL A 332 -2.50 1.12 -11.44
C VAL A 332 -3.79 1.30 -10.65
N ALA A 333 -4.62 2.25 -11.08
CA ALA A 333 -5.82 2.65 -10.34
C ALA A 333 -6.86 1.55 -10.14
N GLU A 334 -6.85 0.50 -10.94
CA GLU A 334 -7.73 -0.67 -10.86
C GLU A 334 -7.23 -1.75 -9.90
N ALA A 335 -5.91 -1.78 -9.63
CA ALA A 335 -5.30 -2.75 -8.73
C ALA A 335 -5.34 -2.25 -7.29
N PRO A 336 -5.87 -3.03 -6.32
CA PRO A 336 -5.77 -2.68 -4.92
C PRO A 336 -4.29 -2.53 -4.52
N PHE A 337 -3.99 -1.47 -3.79
CA PHE A 337 -2.67 -1.19 -3.24
C PHE A 337 -2.76 -1.08 -1.71
N GLY A 338 -1.84 -1.68 -0.99
CA GLY A 338 -1.77 -1.63 0.47
C GLY A 338 -0.83 -2.70 1.01
N GLY A 339 -0.17 -2.41 2.12
CA GLY A 339 0.82 -3.29 2.73
C GLY A 339 0.23 -4.42 3.56
N VAL A 340 1.07 -5.43 3.79
CA VAL A 340 0.91 -6.45 4.82
C VAL A 340 2.01 -6.30 5.87
N LYS A 341 1.97 -7.07 6.93
CA LYS A 341 2.92 -6.99 8.06
C LYS A 341 2.97 -5.55 8.60
N GLU A 342 4.17 -4.99 8.79
CA GLU A 342 4.33 -3.61 9.28
C GLU A 342 4.05 -2.52 8.24
N SER A 343 3.89 -2.91 6.98
CA SER A 343 3.63 -1.95 5.89
C SER A 343 2.19 -1.45 5.84
N GLY A 344 1.28 -1.98 6.65
CA GLY A 344 -0.01 -1.34 6.79
C GLY A 344 -1.22 -2.24 7.00
N VAL A 345 -2.39 -1.60 6.99
CA VAL A 345 -3.70 -2.22 7.17
C VAL A 345 -4.70 -1.57 6.22
N GLY A 346 -5.47 -2.40 5.53
CA GLY A 346 -6.42 -1.92 4.51
C GLY A 346 -5.76 -1.71 3.16
N GLN A 347 -6.51 -1.19 2.22
CA GLN A 347 -6.06 -0.98 0.85
C GLN A 347 -6.68 0.29 0.26
N VAL A 348 -5.97 0.93 -0.65
CA VAL A 348 -6.45 1.98 -1.54
C VAL A 348 -6.56 1.42 -2.96
N ASN A 349 -7.00 2.21 -3.91
CA ASN A 349 -7.21 1.84 -5.30
C ASN A 349 -8.34 0.83 -5.56
N GLY A 350 -8.78 0.77 -6.80
CA GLY A 350 -9.79 -0.15 -7.30
C GLY A 350 -11.14 -0.08 -6.59
N GLU A 351 -11.89 -1.16 -6.75
CA GLU A 351 -13.20 -1.33 -6.11
C GLU A 351 -13.07 -1.48 -4.58
N VAL A 352 -11.98 -2.12 -4.13
CA VAL A 352 -11.73 -2.34 -2.70
C VAL A 352 -11.44 -1.02 -2.00
N GLY A 353 -10.57 -0.18 -2.57
CA GLY A 353 -10.20 1.10 -1.99
C GLY A 353 -11.40 2.01 -1.78
N ILE A 354 -12.18 2.28 -2.83
CA ILE A 354 -13.35 3.17 -2.71
C ILE A 354 -14.41 2.62 -1.74
N ARG A 355 -14.62 1.30 -1.70
CA ARG A 355 -15.54 0.67 -0.74
C ARG A 355 -15.05 0.72 0.70
N GLY A 356 -13.75 0.86 0.90
CA GLY A 356 -13.17 1.14 2.21
C GLY A 356 -13.65 2.44 2.86
N TYR A 357 -14.30 3.32 2.08
CA TYR A 357 -14.92 4.55 2.55
C TYR A 357 -16.45 4.45 2.69
N CYS A 358 -16.99 3.22 2.67
CA CYS A 358 -18.41 2.96 2.81
C CYS A 358 -18.68 1.93 3.91
N HIS A 359 -19.85 2.07 4.52
CA HIS A 359 -20.48 1.00 5.26
C HIS A 359 -21.26 0.11 4.28
N VAL A 360 -21.03 -1.20 4.31
CA VAL A 360 -21.82 -2.16 3.52
C VAL A 360 -23.10 -2.46 4.26
N HIS A 361 -24.22 -1.99 3.74
CA HIS A 361 -25.54 -2.13 4.35
C HIS A 361 -26.38 -3.17 3.60
N PRO A 362 -26.53 -4.40 4.12
CA PRO A 362 -27.39 -5.41 3.53
C PRO A 362 -28.86 -5.17 3.91
N VAL A 363 -29.72 -5.15 2.89
CA VAL A 363 -31.18 -5.17 3.07
C VAL A 363 -31.70 -6.54 2.64
N ILE A 364 -32.38 -7.23 3.57
CA ILE A 364 -32.92 -8.58 3.37
C ILE A 364 -34.44 -8.48 3.36
N VAL A 365 -35.06 -8.77 2.21
CA VAL A 365 -36.50 -8.70 2.02
C VAL A 365 -37.07 -10.13 2.03
N ASP A 366 -38.08 -10.38 2.88
CA ASP A 366 -38.89 -11.59 2.81
C ASP A 366 -39.85 -11.49 1.63
N THR A 367 -39.82 -12.45 0.73
CA THR A 367 -40.69 -12.50 -0.45
C THR A 367 -41.84 -13.46 -0.31
N THR A 368 -41.95 -14.20 0.81
CA THR A 368 -42.93 -15.27 0.95
C THR A 368 -44.35 -14.80 1.27
N LYS A 369 -44.51 -13.58 1.81
CA LYS A 369 -45.78 -13.02 2.29
C LYS A 369 -46.49 -13.90 3.35
N LYS A 370 -45.78 -14.84 3.96
CA LYS A 370 -46.31 -15.75 5.00
C LYS A 370 -45.81 -15.36 6.37
N ALA A 371 -46.67 -15.54 7.39
CA ALA A 371 -46.22 -15.45 8.77
C ALA A 371 -45.09 -16.47 9.02
N GLN A 372 -44.02 -16.03 9.64
CA GLN A 372 -42.87 -16.90 9.92
C GLN A 372 -43.07 -17.84 11.11
N GLY A 373 -44.26 -18.23 11.44
CA GLY A 373 -44.68 -19.09 12.55
C GLY A 373 -43.52 -19.62 13.39
N GLY A 374 -43.46 -19.22 14.61
CA GLY A 374 -42.42 -19.66 15.54
C GLY A 374 -42.94 -19.67 16.98
N TYR A 375 -44.00 -18.95 17.21
CA TYR A 375 -44.59 -18.89 18.54
C TYR A 375 -46.12 -19.06 18.48
N PRO A 376 -46.71 -19.75 19.46
CA PRO A 376 -46.03 -20.55 20.51
C PRO A 376 -45.37 -21.80 19.94
N TYR A 377 -44.24 -22.24 20.54
CA TYR A 377 -43.69 -23.55 20.22
C TYR A 377 -44.61 -24.65 20.75
N THR A 378 -45.08 -25.51 19.85
CA THR A 378 -45.89 -26.69 20.18
C THR A 378 -45.14 -27.96 19.83
N GLU A 379 -45.48 -29.11 20.40
CA GLU A 379 -44.94 -30.41 20.02
C GLU A 379 -45.10 -30.65 18.51
N GLU A 380 -46.22 -30.26 17.93
CA GLU A 380 -46.50 -30.40 16.50
C GLU A 380 -45.50 -29.56 15.64
N SER A 381 -45.19 -28.32 16.07
CA SER A 381 -44.21 -27.47 15.40
C SER A 381 -42.79 -28.03 15.52
N ALA A 382 -42.43 -28.59 16.66
CA ALA A 382 -41.15 -29.26 16.89
C ALA A 382 -41.01 -30.53 16.06
N ASP A 383 -42.04 -31.35 15.94
CA ASP A 383 -42.04 -32.54 15.10
C ASP A 383 -41.98 -32.19 13.61
N GLY A 384 -42.65 -31.15 13.18
CA GLY A 384 -42.57 -30.59 11.84
C GLY A 384 -41.13 -30.20 11.49
N LEU A 385 -40.42 -29.51 12.38
CA LEU A 385 -39.02 -29.13 12.22
C LEU A 385 -38.10 -30.35 12.19
N ARG A 386 -38.28 -31.32 13.10
CA ARG A 386 -37.52 -32.59 13.10
C ARG A 386 -37.68 -33.34 11.76
N LYS A 387 -38.90 -33.41 11.24
CA LYS A 387 -39.22 -34.07 9.97
C LYS A 387 -38.56 -33.34 8.81
N MET A 388 -38.62 -32.01 8.79
CA MET A 388 -37.95 -31.18 7.76
C MET A 388 -36.44 -31.41 7.77
N VAL A 389 -35.80 -31.34 8.94
CA VAL A 389 -34.35 -31.56 9.10
C VAL A 389 -33.95 -32.96 8.60
N ARG A 390 -34.68 -34.01 9.02
CA ARG A 390 -34.42 -35.39 8.56
C ARG A 390 -34.59 -35.55 7.05
N THR A 391 -35.60 -34.92 6.45
CA THR A 391 -35.85 -35.00 5.00
C THR A 391 -34.73 -34.29 4.21
N VAL A 392 -34.35 -33.07 4.62
CA VAL A 392 -33.35 -32.27 3.92
C VAL A 392 -31.94 -32.88 4.06
N PHE A 393 -31.53 -33.20 5.29
CA PHE A 393 -30.20 -33.70 5.58
C PHE A 393 -30.02 -35.22 5.38
N GLY A 394 -31.09 -35.96 5.50
CA GLY A 394 -31.11 -37.42 5.22
C GLY A 394 -31.08 -37.78 3.73
N ASN A 395 -31.43 -36.85 2.85
CA ASN A 395 -31.42 -37.05 1.41
C ASN A 395 -30.23 -36.32 0.76
N LYS A 396 -29.26 -37.05 0.15
CA LYS A 396 -28.08 -36.48 -0.50
C LYS A 396 -28.41 -35.44 -1.58
N PHE A 397 -29.48 -35.64 -2.35
CA PHE A 397 -29.90 -34.71 -3.39
C PHE A 397 -30.45 -33.41 -2.79
N LEU A 398 -31.38 -33.52 -1.84
CA LEU A 398 -31.95 -32.37 -1.14
C LEU A 398 -30.87 -31.60 -0.36
N ARG A 399 -29.96 -32.31 0.29
CA ARG A 399 -28.81 -31.69 0.98
C ARG A 399 -27.98 -30.79 0.05
N ARG A 400 -27.66 -31.25 -1.19
CA ARG A 400 -26.94 -30.41 -2.19
C ARG A 400 -27.75 -29.21 -2.68
N LEU A 401 -29.07 -29.28 -2.60
CA LEU A 401 -29.96 -28.20 -3.04
C LEU A 401 -30.14 -27.13 -1.96
N PHE A 402 -30.02 -27.51 -0.69
CA PHE A 402 -30.35 -26.68 0.48
C PHE A 402 -29.15 -26.29 1.35
N VAL A 403 -27.98 -26.88 1.13
CA VAL A 403 -26.70 -26.55 1.73
C VAL A 403 -25.72 -26.11 0.64
#